data_0787182c66585b6d420f4df8567442a0
#
_entry.id   0787182c66585b6d420f4df8567442a0
#
_cell.length_a   1.000
_cell.length_b   1.000
_cell.length_c   1.000
_cell.angle_alpha   90.00
_cell.angle_beta   90.00
_cell.angle_gamma   90.00
#
_symmetry.space_group_name_H-M   'P 1'
#
loop_
_entity.id
_entity.type
_entity.pdbx_description
1 polymer ?
#
loop_
_entity_poly.entity_id
_entity_poly.type
_entity_poly.pdbx_seq_one_letter_code
_entity_poly.pdbx_strand_id
1 'polypeptide(L)'
;MNFTTYVGKVFVVESNKAIVCDEQFRALTYKAGEELPPGKNIGDLKTIPQRTEIKVLNVKADSDRHTFVLAAANGSEQVFGWTGAMNLEGGFKNETAGLAPAKWDLPPRGANMTCVDTKAFIREGPPNFTSKGTTIPIKSFVAVTETAPDGKHVKVSDIKIVHDDMEIREEIGWTVASNLREGCCEFYFSDEWNHEKGPNACWRKGDFIGPKLLVNIVGFGAEMEQITLDSLDAYMKLKDAAEEDNIQLSINSAFRTFQRQAQLRDLFEHHHGNKAARPGHSDHQHGQAFDLNTKHDVSDGSDRIYEWLRRNGPNHGFIRTVSKEPWHWEYRPAEAKELAASGKFKLPNVND
;
A
#
# COMPACT_ATOMS: atom_id res chain seq x y z
N MET A 1 -11.94 -5.99 8.98
CA MET A 1 -11.22 -5.36 10.12
C MET A 1 -12.22 -4.89 11.14
N ASN A 2 -11.98 -5.17 12.42
CA ASN A 2 -12.87 -4.69 13.49
C ASN A 2 -12.33 -3.35 14.01
N PHE A 3 -12.82 -2.24 13.46
CA PHE A 3 -12.39 -0.88 13.82
C PHE A 3 -13.03 -0.34 15.10
N THR A 4 -13.81 -1.16 15.82
CA THR A 4 -14.52 -0.72 17.03
C THR A 4 -13.59 -0.28 18.17
N THR A 5 -12.33 -0.70 18.14
CA THR A 5 -11.33 -0.36 19.18
C THR A 5 -10.92 1.11 19.16
N TYR A 6 -11.15 1.84 18.08
CA TYR A 6 -10.78 3.25 17.94
C TYR A 6 -11.91 4.21 18.30
N VAL A 7 -13.15 3.74 18.20
CA VAL A 7 -14.32 4.56 18.53
C VAL A 7 -14.28 4.97 19.99
N GLY A 8 -14.44 6.26 20.24
CA GLY A 8 -14.36 6.85 21.58
C GLY A 8 -12.97 7.30 22.02
N LYS A 9 -11.91 6.88 21.34
CA LYS A 9 -10.54 7.34 21.65
C LYS A 9 -10.26 8.74 21.13
N VAL A 10 -9.30 9.41 21.76
CA VAL A 10 -8.85 10.76 21.41
C VAL A 10 -7.49 10.68 20.74
N PHE A 11 -7.32 11.42 19.66
CA PHE A 11 -6.09 11.51 18.87
C PHE A 11 -5.75 12.97 18.58
N VAL A 12 -4.48 13.24 18.34
CA VAL A 12 -4.00 14.55 17.89
C VAL A 12 -3.81 14.52 16.37
N VAL A 13 -4.26 15.56 15.69
CA VAL A 13 -4.03 15.74 14.24
C VAL A 13 -2.59 16.15 14.01
N GLU A 14 -1.80 15.29 13.36
CA GLU A 14 -0.39 15.59 13.00
C GLU A 14 -0.26 16.31 11.67
N SER A 15 -1.09 15.96 10.71
CA SER A 15 -1.03 16.52 9.37
C SER A 15 -1.50 17.97 9.30
N ASN A 16 -0.75 18.82 8.63
CA ASN A 16 -1.20 20.16 8.27
C ASN A 16 -2.22 20.20 7.13
N LYS A 17 -2.52 19.03 6.56
CA LYS A 17 -3.45 18.82 5.42
C LYS A 17 -4.55 17.82 5.76
N ALA A 18 -5.00 17.75 7.02
CA ALA A 18 -6.10 16.88 7.41
C ALA A 18 -7.41 17.35 6.79
N ILE A 19 -7.67 16.93 5.55
CA ILE A 19 -8.86 17.32 4.78
C ILE A 19 -10.10 16.69 5.40
N VAL A 20 -11.16 17.46 5.50
CA VAL A 20 -12.49 17.02 5.95
C VAL A 20 -13.31 16.55 4.74
N CYS A 21 -13.89 15.37 4.86
CA CYS A 21 -14.70 14.74 3.81
C CYS A 21 -16.15 14.49 4.29
N ASP A 22 -17.04 14.29 3.32
CA ASP A 22 -18.40 13.82 3.56
C ASP A 22 -18.46 12.29 3.80
N GLU A 23 -19.66 11.72 3.88
CA GLU A 23 -19.88 10.28 4.11
C GLU A 23 -19.46 9.39 2.94
N GLN A 24 -19.27 9.96 1.76
CA GLN A 24 -18.75 9.31 0.56
C GLN A 24 -17.24 9.57 0.38
N PHE A 25 -16.58 10.12 1.42
CA PHE A 25 -15.16 10.50 1.44
C PHE A 25 -14.75 11.55 0.40
N ARG A 26 -15.71 12.36 -0.06
CA ARG A 26 -15.43 13.50 -0.95
C ARG A 26 -15.04 14.71 -0.10
N ALA A 27 -13.97 15.38 -0.49
CA ALA A 27 -13.46 16.55 0.23
C ALA A 27 -14.52 17.67 0.29
N LEU A 28 -14.67 18.24 1.48
CA LEU A 28 -15.57 19.37 1.70
C LEU A 28 -14.84 20.70 1.50
N THR A 29 -15.55 21.68 0.93
CA THR A 29 -15.06 23.04 0.76
C THR A 29 -15.92 24.03 1.57
N TYR A 30 -15.34 25.20 1.87
CA TYR A 30 -16.10 26.29 2.50
C TYR A 30 -17.09 26.89 1.50
N LYS A 31 -18.35 27.04 1.94
CA LYS A 31 -19.45 27.58 1.11
C LYS A 31 -19.82 29.00 1.51
N ALA A 32 -20.53 29.70 0.63
CA ALA A 32 -21.07 31.03 0.92
C ALA A 32 -22.02 30.94 2.15
N GLY A 33 -21.82 31.87 3.10
CA GLY A 33 -22.59 31.94 4.33
C GLY A 33 -22.01 31.11 5.51
N GLU A 34 -20.91 30.38 5.32
CA GLU A 34 -20.20 29.74 6.42
C GLU A 34 -19.18 30.69 7.05
N GLU A 35 -18.91 30.50 8.34
CA GLU A 35 -17.82 31.17 9.05
C GLU A 35 -16.49 30.65 8.55
N LEU A 36 -15.64 31.55 8.05
CA LEU A 36 -14.35 31.19 7.48
C LEU A 36 -13.25 31.37 8.53
N PRO A 37 -12.41 30.35 8.76
CA PRO A 37 -11.20 30.52 9.57
C PRO A 37 -10.25 31.56 8.95
N PRO A 38 -9.39 32.20 9.76
CA PRO A 38 -8.43 33.17 9.26
C PRO A 38 -7.60 32.64 8.09
N GLY A 39 -7.55 33.40 6.99
CA GLY A 39 -6.80 33.07 5.79
C GLY A 39 -7.47 32.02 4.87
N LYS A 40 -8.74 31.68 5.10
CA LYS A 40 -9.52 30.81 4.20
C LYS A 40 -10.50 31.60 3.36
N ASN A 41 -10.78 31.09 2.15
CA ASN A 41 -11.72 31.63 1.18
C ASN A 41 -12.84 30.63 0.87
N ILE A 42 -13.92 31.13 0.28
CA ILE A 42 -14.97 30.27 -0.29
C ILE A 42 -14.34 29.40 -1.39
N GLY A 43 -14.62 28.10 -1.37
CA GLY A 43 -14.04 27.12 -2.28
C GLY A 43 -12.76 26.43 -1.75
N ASP A 44 -12.10 26.97 -0.75
CA ASP A 44 -10.97 26.30 -0.12
C ASP A 44 -11.40 24.99 0.58
N LEU A 45 -10.49 24.01 0.60
CA LEU A 45 -10.73 22.75 1.31
C LEU A 45 -10.90 22.98 2.81
N LYS A 46 -11.92 22.35 3.40
CA LYS A 46 -12.05 22.25 4.85
C LYS A 46 -10.98 21.35 5.40
N THR A 47 -10.28 21.80 6.43
CA THR A 47 -9.23 21.04 7.10
C THR A 47 -9.42 21.11 8.62
N ILE A 48 -9.01 20.04 9.30
CA ILE A 48 -8.87 20.08 10.75
C ILE A 48 -7.47 20.66 11.03
N PRO A 49 -7.35 21.69 11.86
CA PRO A 49 -6.06 22.28 12.17
C PRO A 49 -5.10 21.26 12.80
N GLN A 50 -3.81 21.39 12.45
CA GLN A 50 -2.76 20.58 13.06
C GLN A 50 -2.75 20.78 14.58
N ARG A 51 -2.45 19.72 15.33
CA ARG A 51 -2.45 19.67 16.81
C ARG A 51 -3.84 19.78 17.45
N THR A 52 -4.92 19.71 16.67
CA THR A 52 -6.27 19.61 17.22
C THR A 52 -6.46 18.22 17.83
N GLU A 53 -6.94 18.17 19.05
CA GLU A 53 -7.42 16.92 19.64
C GLU A 53 -8.81 16.59 19.09
N ILE A 54 -8.94 15.40 18.55
CA ILE A 54 -10.20 14.88 18.04
C ILE A 54 -10.60 13.61 18.75
N LYS A 55 -11.89 13.42 18.91
CA LYS A 55 -12.49 12.15 19.34
C LYS A 55 -12.99 11.40 18.11
N VAL A 56 -12.63 10.15 17.97
CA VAL A 56 -13.13 9.29 16.90
C VAL A 56 -14.53 8.81 17.23
N LEU A 57 -15.49 9.14 16.38
CA LEU A 57 -16.89 8.73 16.53
C LEU A 57 -17.22 7.47 15.74
N ASN A 58 -16.56 7.28 14.61
CA ASN A 58 -16.74 6.12 13.75
C ASN A 58 -15.48 5.90 12.90
N VAL A 59 -15.31 4.70 12.35
CA VAL A 59 -14.21 4.32 11.46
C VAL A 59 -14.79 3.56 10.28
N LYS A 60 -14.41 3.95 9.07
CA LYS A 60 -14.77 3.26 7.83
C LYS A 60 -13.53 3.17 6.94
N ALA A 61 -13.48 2.15 6.10
CA ALA A 61 -12.57 2.09 4.99
C ALA A 61 -13.31 2.43 3.69
N ASP A 62 -12.64 3.10 2.75
CA ASP A 62 -13.14 3.27 1.39
C ASP A 62 -12.93 2.00 0.55
N SER A 63 -13.30 2.06 -0.75
CA SER A 63 -13.09 0.96 -1.69
C SER A 63 -11.61 0.62 -1.91
N ASP A 64 -10.72 1.58 -1.67
CA ASP A 64 -9.27 1.46 -1.80
C ASP A 64 -8.60 1.04 -0.48
N ARG A 65 -9.41 0.70 0.52
CA ARG A 65 -9.00 0.33 1.89
C ARG A 65 -8.29 1.44 2.67
N HIS A 66 -8.33 2.68 2.21
CA HIS A 66 -7.91 3.79 3.04
C HIS A 66 -8.86 3.93 4.23
N THR A 67 -8.29 4.03 5.40
CA THR A 67 -9.07 4.16 6.63
C THR A 67 -9.41 5.62 6.89
N PHE A 68 -10.68 5.88 7.07
CA PHE A 68 -11.21 7.19 7.47
C PHE A 68 -11.83 7.12 8.84
N VAL A 69 -11.70 8.20 9.59
CA VAL A 69 -12.33 8.38 10.89
C VAL A 69 -13.35 9.53 10.82
N LEU A 70 -14.51 9.34 11.42
CA LEU A 70 -15.42 10.44 11.69
C LEU A 70 -14.91 11.15 12.94
N ALA A 71 -14.43 12.38 12.76
CA ALA A 71 -13.77 13.17 13.77
C ALA A 71 -14.71 14.21 14.40
N ALA A 72 -14.71 14.31 15.72
CA ALA A 72 -15.31 15.40 16.47
C ALA A 72 -14.26 16.11 17.33
N ALA A 73 -14.50 17.37 17.66
CA ALA A 73 -13.64 18.08 18.61
C ALA A 73 -13.69 17.38 19.98
N ASN A 74 -12.52 17.17 20.60
CA ASN A 74 -12.46 16.56 21.92
C ASN A 74 -13.15 17.48 22.96
N GLY A 75 -14.05 16.91 23.75
CA GLY A 75 -14.80 17.68 24.75
C GLY A 75 -15.91 18.58 24.20
N SER A 76 -16.28 18.46 22.93
CA SER A 76 -17.33 19.25 22.28
C SER A 76 -18.26 18.33 21.46
N GLU A 77 -19.46 18.82 21.17
CA GLU A 77 -20.42 18.17 20.25
C GLU A 77 -20.12 18.50 18.78
N GLN A 78 -19.13 19.34 18.51
CA GLN A 78 -18.79 19.75 17.15
C GLN A 78 -18.18 18.59 16.38
N VAL A 79 -18.87 18.13 15.34
CA VAL A 79 -18.38 17.13 14.40
C VAL A 79 -17.71 17.83 13.21
N PHE A 80 -16.44 17.51 12.97
CA PHE A 80 -15.72 18.02 11.80
C PHE A 80 -16.16 17.34 10.51
N GLY A 81 -16.32 16.01 10.51
CA GLY A 81 -16.57 15.15 9.38
C GLY A 81 -15.55 14.02 9.28
N TRP A 82 -15.48 13.37 8.13
CA TRP A 82 -14.54 12.29 7.89
C TRP A 82 -13.14 12.84 7.51
N THR A 83 -12.10 12.22 8.04
CA THR A 83 -10.71 12.53 7.65
C THR A 83 -9.90 11.24 7.59
N GLY A 84 -8.81 11.22 6.80
CA GLY A 84 -7.94 10.06 6.72
C GLY A 84 -7.29 9.76 8.08
N ALA A 85 -7.32 8.52 8.51
CA ALA A 85 -6.69 8.08 9.76
C ALA A 85 -5.18 8.36 9.79
N MET A 86 -4.54 8.39 8.63
CA MET A 86 -3.14 8.78 8.44
C MET A 86 -2.80 10.19 8.94
N ASN A 87 -3.80 11.05 9.09
CA ASN A 87 -3.60 12.41 9.58
C ASN A 87 -3.45 12.50 11.11
N LEU A 88 -3.60 11.37 11.81
CA LEU A 88 -3.63 11.31 13.27
C LEU A 88 -2.33 10.78 13.86
N GLU A 89 -1.85 11.45 14.92
CA GLU A 89 -0.63 11.07 15.63
C GLU A 89 -0.78 9.72 16.31
N GLY A 90 0.16 8.80 16.00
CA GLY A 90 0.34 7.53 16.71
C GLY A 90 -0.84 6.56 16.70
N GLY A 91 -2.02 7.03 16.25
CA GLY A 91 -3.27 6.32 16.46
C GLY A 91 -3.38 5.01 15.73
N PHE A 92 -3.14 5.05 14.44
CA PHE A 92 -3.25 3.85 13.61
C PHE A 92 -1.89 3.21 13.31
N LYS A 93 -0.79 3.94 13.51
CA LYS A 93 0.58 3.47 13.24
C LYS A 93 0.99 2.31 14.14
N ASN A 94 0.61 2.33 15.42
CA ASN A 94 1.01 1.29 16.39
C ASN A 94 0.12 0.06 16.35
N GLU A 95 -1.12 0.18 15.89
CA GLU A 95 -2.05 -0.95 15.85
C GLU A 95 -2.11 -1.61 14.47
N THR A 96 -1.74 -0.91 13.39
CA THR A 96 -1.51 -1.54 12.09
C THR A 96 -0.18 -2.27 12.04
N ALA A 97 0.84 -1.81 12.76
CA ALA A 97 2.05 -2.60 13.00
C ALA A 97 1.80 -3.81 13.94
N GLY A 98 0.75 -3.76 14.75
CA GLY A 98 0.30 -4.87 15.60
C GLY A 98 -0.87 -5.67 15.01
N LEU A 99 -1.42 -5.24 13.88
CA LEU A 99 -2.35 -5.98 13.04
C LEU A 99 -1.60 -6.73 11.92
N ALA A 100 -0.46 -7.32 12.25
CA ALA A 100 -0.16 -8.59 11.64
C ALA A 100 -1.44 -9.42 11.82
N PRO A 101 -2.01 -10.00 10.76
CA PRO A 101 -3.26 -10.71 10.87
C PRO A 101 -3.09 -11.77 11.95
N ALA A 102 -3.69 -11.55 13.11
CA ALA A 102 -3.69 -12.51 14.22
C ALA A 102 -4.43 -13.79 13.82
N LYS A 103 -4.95 -13.83 12.62
CA LYS A 103 -5.50 -14.98 11.92
C LYS A 103 -5.18 -14.81 10.44
N TRP A 104 -4.41 -15.73 9.98
CA TRP A 104 -4.24 -16.08 8.59
C TRP A 104 -5.55 -16.73 8.09
N ASP A 105 -6.67 -16.01 8.20
CA ASP A 105 -7.92 -16.44 7.60
C ASP A 105 -7.75 -16.25 6.10
N LEU A 106 -7.30 -17.32 5.47
CA LEU A 106 -7.17 -17.40 4.04
C LEU A 106 -8.57 -17.27 3.42
N PRO A 107 -8.84 -16.31 2.54
CA PRO A 107 -9.96 -16.42 1.63
C PRO A 107 -9.85 -17.75 0.85
N PRO A 108 -10.92 -18.33 0.30
CA PRO A 108 -10.92 -19.66 -0.32
C PRO A 108 -9.86 -19.90 -1.42
N ARG A 109 -9.24 -18.85 -1.92
CA ARG A 109 -8.03 -18.83 -2.75
C ARG A 109 -6.92 -17.98 -2.12
N GLY A 110 -7.11 -17.52 -0.88
CA GLY A 110 -6.21 -16.61 -0.22
C GLY A 110 -5.15 -17.37 0.53
N ALA A 111 -3.99 -17.47 -0.05
CA ALA A 111 -2.80 -17.70 0.72
C ALA A 111 -2.26 -16.34 1.12
N ASN A 112 -2.02 -16.14 2.40
CA ASN A 112 -1.11 -15.08 2.80
C ASN A 112 0.26 -15.49 2.28
N MET A 113 0.78 -14.73 1.32
CA MET A 113 2.12 -14.93 0.86
C MET A 113 3.07 -14.16 1.75
N THR A 114 4.10 -14.81 2.22
CA THR A 114 5.04 -14.20 3.13
C THR A 114 6.47 -14.53 2.72
N CYS A 115 7.38 -13.64 3.03
CA CYS A 115 8.80 -13.82 2.79
C CYS A 115 9.45 -14.50 3.99
N VAL A 116 10.28 -15.49 3.74
CA VAL A 116 11.12 -16.10 4.76
C VAL A 116 12.24 -15.13 5.12
N ASP A 117 12.17 -14.56 6.32
CA ASP A 117 13.07 -13.48 6.76
C ASP A 117 14.27 -14.00 7.57
N THR A 118 14.08 -15.11 8.24
CA THR A 118 15.14 -15.76 9.01
C THR A 118 15.25 -17.24 8.70
N LYS A 119 16.22 -17.93 9.26
CA LYS A 119 16.42 -19.36 9.06
C LYS A 119 15.20 -20.17 9.54
N ALA A 120 14.32 -20.51 8.63
CA ALA A 120 13.08 -21.23 8.90
C ALA A 120 13.28 -22.75 8.77
N PHE A 121 13.38 -23.45 9.89
CA PHE A 121 13.45 -24.92 9.88
C PHE A 121 12.10 -25.52 9.50
N ILE A 122 12.13 -26.50 8.60
CA ILE A 122 10.97 -27.32 8.26
C ILE A 122 10.75 -28.31 9.40
N ARG A 123 9.47 -28.43 9.83
CA ARG A 123 9.07 -29.27 10.95
C ARG A 123 7.98 -30.25 10.52
N GLU A 124 7.85 -31.33 11.27
CA GLU A 124 6.67 -32.19 11.23
C GLU A 124 5.46 -31.44 11.81
N GLY A 125 4.26 -31.95 11.55
CA GLY A 125 3.05 -31.37 12.08
C GLY A 125 2.83 -31.60 13.58
N PRO A 126 1.70 -31.11 14.08
CA PRO A 126 1.32 -31.34 15.46
C PRO A 126 1.29 -32.84 15.81
N PRO A 127 1.46 -33.21 17.08
CA PRO A 127 1.61 -32.26 18.22
C PRO A 127 3.04 -31.79 18.50
N ASN A 128 4.06 -32.40 17.92
CA ASN A 128 5.44 -32.27 18.41
C ASN A 128 6.28 -31.26 17.63
N PHE A 129 5.92 -30.89 16.41
CA PHE A 129 6.67 -29.96 15.56
C PHE A 129 8.19 -30.24 15.51
N THR A 130 8.57 -31.52 15.41
CA THR A 130 9.97 -31.94 15.38
C THR A 130 10.66 -31.41 14.12
N SER A 131 11.85 -30.85 14.25
CA SER A 131 12.61 -30.36 13.11
C SER A 131 13.06 -31.50 12.20
N LYS A 132 12.85 -31.34 10.88
CA LYS A 132 13.33 -32.27 9.86
C LYS A 132 14.82 -32.05 9.49
N GLY A 133 15.48 -31.06 10.10
CA GLY A 133 16.87 -30.75 9.82
C GLY A 133 17.10 -29.93 8.54
N THR A 134 16.06 -29.74 7.72
CA THR A 134 16.09 -28.91 6.51
C THR A 134 15.49 -27.54 6.77
N THR A 135 15.83 -26.57 5.93
CA THR A 135 15.34 -25.19 6.04
C THR A 135 14.72 -24.71 4.74
N ILE A 136 13.77 -23.80 4.87
CA ILE A 136 13.27 -23.02 3.76
C ILE A 136 14.32 -21.95 3.45
N PRO A 137 14.71 -21.73 2.20
CA PRO A 137 15.68 -20.70 1.86
C PRO A 137 15.21 -19.31 2.31
N ILE A 138 16.11 -18.51 2.87
CA ILE A 138 15.84 -17.11 3.21
C ILE A 138 15.44 -16.36 1.92
N LYS A 139 14.51 -15.41 2.05
CA LYS A 139 13.94 -14.63 0.93
C LYS A 139 13.07 -15.44 -0.03
N SER A 140 12.74 -16.71 0.30
CA SER A 140 11.71 -17.43 -0.43
C SER A 140 10.31 -16.89 -0.09
N PHE A 141 9.44 -16.89 -1.07
CA PHE A 141 8.00 -16.68 -0.85
C PHE A 141 7.32 -18.01 -0.63
N VAL A 142 6.46 -18.06 0.37
CA VAL A 142 5.68 -19.26 0.72
C VAL A 142 4.24 -18.87 0.99
N ALA A 143 3.31 -19.76 0.66
CA ALA A 143 1.92 -19.62 1.10
C ALA A 143 1.77 -20.23 2.49
N VAL A 144 1.15 -19.50 3.41
CA VAL A 144 0.69 -20.05 4.68
C VAL A 144 -0.67 -20.69 4.47
N THR A 145 -0.78 -22.01 4.61
CA THR A 145 -1.99 -22.76 4.33
C THR A 145 -2.75 -23.16 5.59
N GLU A 146 -2.11 -23.17 6.75
CA GLU A 146 -2.73 -23.55 8.01
C GLU A 146 -1.97 -22.91 9.18
N THR A 147 -2.68 -22.57 10.25
CA THR A 147 -2.08 -22.15 11.53
C THR A 147 -2.35 -23.20 12.59
N ALA A 148 -1.32 -23.61 13.30
CA ALA A 148 -1.47 -24.57 14.37
C ALA A 148 -2.26 -23.98 15.56
N PRO A 149 -2.91 -24.83 16.38
CA PRO A 149 -3.64 -24.37 17.57
C PRO A 149 -2.80 -23.63 18.59
N ASP A 150 -1.48 -23.81 18.56
CA ASP A 150 -0.55 -23.11 19.46
C ASP A 150 -0.32 -21.64 19.04
N GLY A 151 -0.82 -21.22 17.87
CA GLY A 151 -0.67 -19.87 17.31
C GLY A 151 0.78 -19.49 16.96
N LYS A 152 1.74 -20.41 17.07
CA LYS A 152 3.17 -20.16 16.86
C LYS A 152 3.71 -20.84 15.60
N HIS A 153 3.10 -21.95 15.21
CA HIS A 153 3.51 -22.71 14.04
C HIS A 153 2.51 -22.54 12.90
N VAL A 154 3.05 -22.41 11.71
CA VAL A 154 2.26 -22.32 10.46
C VAL A 154 2.72 -23.35 9.47
N LYS A 155 1.78 -23.89 8.72
CA LYS A 155 2.02 -24.79 7.59
C LYS A 155 2.24 -23.95 6.34
N VAL A 156 3.27 -24.27 5.60
CA VAL A 156 3.64 -23.50 4.41
C VAL A 156 3.79 -24.41 3.20
N SER A 157 3.43 -23.86 2.06
CA SER A 157 3.56 -24.50 0.75
C SER A 157 4.39 -23.63 -0.18
N ASP A 158 5.06 -24.25 -1.12
CA ASP A 158 5.72 -23.56 -2.22
C ASP A 158 4.69 -22.89 -3.12
N ILE A 159 5.09 -21.80 -3.73
CA ILE A 159 4.26 -21.05 -4.67
C ILE A 159 4.97 -20.83 -5.99
N LYS A 160 4.18 -20.79 -7.05
CA LYS A 160 4.61 -20.30 -8.35
C LYS A 160 3.76 -19.10 -8.74
N ILE A 161 4.41 -18.02 -9.05
CA ILE A 161 3.77 -16.83 -9.62
C ILE A 161 3.86 -16.95 -11.14
N VAL A 162 2.70 -17.00 -11.80
CA VAL A 162 2.61 -17.09 -13.26
C VAL A 162 1.68 -15.98 -13.73
N HIS A 163 2.24 -14.92 -14.33
CA HIS A 163 1.52 -13.72 -14.74
C HIS A 163 0.77 -13.10 -13.55
N ASP A 164 -0.53 -13.01 -13.64
CA ASP A 164 -1.41 -12.43 -12.62
C ASP A 164 -2.04 -13.50 -11.71
N ASP A 165 -1.51 -14.72 -11.72
CA ASP A 165 -2.04 -15.83 -10.92
C ASP A 165 -0.98 -16.44 -10.01
N MET A 166 -1.43 -17.04 -8.93
CA MET A 166 -0.60 -17.75 -8.00
C MET A 166 -1.04 -19.20 -7.92
N GLU A 167 -0.15 -20.10 -8.23
CA GLU A 167 -0.32 -21.53 -8.05
C GLU A 167 0.33 -21.94 -6.72
N ILE A 168 -0.49 -22.42 -5.77
CA ILE A 168 0.00 -23.11 -4.56
C ILE A 168 0.46 -24.48 -5.00
N ARG A 169 1.74 -24.75 -4.75
CA ARG A 169 2.39 -26.01 -5.14
C ARG A 169 2.46 -26.98 -3.97
N GLU A 170 3.52 -27.73 -3.93
CA GLU A 170 3.74 -28.76 -2.94
C GLU A 170 3.83 -28.20 -1.53
N GLU A 171 3.31 -28.95 -0.59
CA GLU A 171 3.47 -28.68 0.83
C GLU A 171 4.94 -28.81 1.22
N ILE A 172 5.48 -27.77 1.81
CA ILE A 172 6.85 -27.76 2.37
C ILE A 172 6.84 -28.39 3.77
N GLY A 173 5.86 -28.02 4.60
CA GLY A 173 5.70 -28.48 5.97
C GLY A 173 5.45 -27.33 6.95
N TRP A 174 5.67 -27.58 8.21
CA TRP A 174 5.46 -26.60 9.28
C TRP A 174 6.72 -25.81 9.57
N THR A 175 6.56 -24.54 9.94
CA THR A 175 7.64 -23.68 10.45
C THR A 175 7.12 -22.75 11.52
N VAL A 176 8.01 -22.04 12.21
CA VAL A 176 7.63 -21.03 13.21
C VAL A 176 7.22 -19.76 12.48
N ALA A 177 6.06 -19.21 12.79
CA ALA A 177 5.52 -18.01 12.14
C ALA A 177 6.46 -16.80 12.20
N SER A 178 7.20 -16.65 13.33
CA SER A 178 8.16 -15.55 13.50
C SER A 178 9.39 -15.62 12.58
N ASN A 179 9.57 -16.74 11.84
CA ASN A 179 10.62 -16.84 10.82
C ASN A 179 10.18 -16.24 9.48
N LEU A 180 8.93 -15.82 9.40
CA LEU A 180 8.33 -15.24 8.23
C LEU A 180 8.17 -13.74 8.46
N ARG A 181 8.36 -12.94 7.42
CA ARG A 181 8.18 -11.48 7.52
C ARG A 181 6.71 -11.17 7.76
N GLU A 182 6.41 -10.60 8.92
CA GLU A 182 5.05 -10.25 9.31
C GLU A 182 4.44 -9.22 8.34
N GLY A 183 3.16 -9.42 8.04
CA GLY A 183 2.31 -8.42 7.39
C GLY A 183 2.73 -8.00 5.99
N CYS A 184 3.70 -8.69 5.36
CA CYS A 184 4.18 -8.22 4.08
C CYS A 184 3.17 -8.45 2.95
N CYS A 185 2.31 -9.46 3.04
CA CYS A 185 1.41 -9.75 1.92
C CYS A 185 0.10 -10.39 2.37
N GLU A 186 -0.99 -9.76 2.01
CA GLU A 186 -2.34 -10.31 2.11
C GLU A 186 -2.92 -10.30 0.70
N PHE A 187 -3.32 -11.48 0.19
CA PHE A 187 -3.93 -11.56 -1.12
C PHE A 187 -5.36 -11.06 -1.07
N TYR A 188 -5.69 -10.19 -1.99
CA TYR A 188 -7.04 -9.77 -2.23
C TYR A 188 -7.57 -10.44 -3.51
N PHE A 189 -8.43 -11.44 -3.31
CA PHE A 189 -9.19 -12.05 -4.40
C PHE A 189 -10.62 -11.57 -4.27
N SER A 190 -11.11 -10.78 -5.18
CA SER A 190 -12.51 -10.41 -5.21
C SER A 190 -13.12 -10.84 -6.53
N ASP A 191 -14.07 -11.75 -6.45
CA ASP A 191 -15.00 -12.05 -7.52
C ASP A 191 -16.21 -11.09 -7.46
N GLU A 192 -16.35 -10.32 -6.37
CA GLU A 192 -17.42 -9.35 -6.16
C GLU A 192 -17.01 -7.97 -6.67
N TRP A 193 -17.77 -7.49 -7.62
CA TRP A 193 -17.58 -6.21 -8.25
C TRP A 193 -18.38 -5.13 -7.53
N ASN A 194 -17.71 -4.30 -6.75
CA ASN A 194 -18.34 -3.17 -6.04
C ASN A 194 -18.58 -1.96 -6.92
N HIS A 195 -18.07 -1.98 -8.10
CA HIS A 195 -18.19 -0.94 -9.10
C HIS A 195 -18.16 -1.59 -10.46
N GLU A 196 -18.48 -0.89 -11.55
CA GLU A 196 -18.67 -1.42 -12.92
C GLU A 196 -17.74 -2.57 -13.32
N LYS A 197 -16.49 -2.59 -12.78
CA LYS A 197 -15.49 -3.60 -13.11
C LYS A 197 -14.81 -4.22 -11.88
N GLY A 198 -15.19 -3.84 -10.66
CA GLY A 198 -14.67 -4.37 -9.41
C GLY A 198 -13.44 -3.66 -8.84
N PRO A 199 -13.10 -3.94 -7.56
CA PRO A 199 -12.05 -3.22 -6.84
C PRO A 199 -10.64 -3.53 -7.32
N ASN A 200 -10.42 -4.64 -8.03
CA ASN A 200 -9.15 -5.04 -8.63
C ASN A 200 -9.13 -4.87 -10.16
N ALA A 201 -10.07 -4.09 -10.70
CA ALA A 201 -10.12 -3.74 -12.11
C ALA A 201 -8.94 -2.87 -12.52
N CYS A 202 -8.21 -3.29 -13.54
CA CYS A 202 -7.08 -2.55 -14.08
C CYS A 202 -7.42 -1.86 -15.40
N TRP A 203 -6.76 -0.73 -15.61
CA TRP A 203 -7.02 0.13 -16.76
C TRP A 203 -5.69 0.61 -17.36
N ARG A 204 -5.67 0.78 -18.68
CA ARG A 204 -4.53 1.36 -19.39
C ARG A 204 -5.01 2.22 -20.54
N LYS A 205 -4.62 3.50 -20.56
CA LYS A 205 -4.97 4.47 -21.61
C LYS A 205 -6.47 4.60 -21.88
N GLY A 206 -7.29 4.42 -20.85
CA GLY A 206 -8.74 4.47 -20.91
C GLY A 206 -9.42 3.11 -21.14
N ASP A 207 -8.66 2.08 -21.52
CA ASP A 207 -9.21 0.75 -21.78
C ASP A 207 -9.18 -0.12 -20.52
N PHE A 208 -10.25 -0.87 -20.28
CA PHE A 208 -10.29 -1.91 -19.26
C PHE A 208 -9.45 -3.10 -19.70
N ILE A 209 -8.42 -3.44 -18.94
CA ILE A 209 -7.48 -4.53 -19.27
C ILE A 209 -7.71 -5.80 -18.45
N GLY A 210 -8.79 -5.86 -17.70
CA GLY A 210 -9.18 -6.99 -16.86
C GLY A 210 -8.86 -6.79 -15.37
N PRO A 211 -9.33 -7.67 -14.52
CA PRO A 211 -8.96 -7.71 -13.11
C PRO A 211 -7.55 -8.28 -12.94
N LYS A 212 -6.83 -7.80 -11.93
CA LYS A 212 -5.55 -8.38 -11.52
C LYS A 212 -5.60 -8.83 -10.06
N LEU A 213 -4.79 -9.83 -9.72
CA LEU A 213 -4.59 -10.19 -8.33
C LEU A 213 -3.78 -9.10 -7.64
N LEU A 214 -4.33 -8.58 -6.55
CA LEU A 214 -3.70 -7.54 -5.74
C LEU A 214 -3.24 -8.13 -4.42
N VAL A 215 -2.12 -7.63 -3.96
CA VAL A 215 -1.49 -7.99 -2.69
C VAL A 215 -1.40 -6.76 -1.83
N ASN A 216 -1.84 -6.85 -0.59
CA ASN A 216 -1.62 -5.79 0.38
C ASN A 216 -0.18 -5.84 0.89
N ILE A 217 0.46 -4.70 0.91
CA ILE A 217 1.83 -4.54 1.39
C ILE A 217 1.91 -3.32 2.30
N VAL A 218 2.77 -3.38 3.30
CA VAL A 218 3.01 -2.24 4.18
C VAL A 218 3.84 -1.20 3.46
N GLY A 219 3.28 -0.03 3.26
CA GLY A 219 3.92 1.14 2.67
C GLY A 219 4.53 2.08 3.69
N PHE A 220 4.78 3.32 3.27
CA PHE A 220 5.32 4.37 4.12
C PHE A 220 4.37 4.70 5.27
N GLY A 221 4.91 4.88 6.46
CA GLY A 221 4.10 5.22 7.65
C GLY A 221 3.18 4.09 8.12
N ALA A 222 3.45 2.83 7.73
CA ALA A 222 2.64 1.65 8.01
C ALA A 222 1.24 1.66 7.34
N GLU A 223 1.05 2.44 6.29
CA GLU A 223 -0.15 2.39 5.48
C GLU A 223 -0.17 1.13 4.61
N MET A 224 -1.37 0.62 4.36
CA MET A 224 -1.54 -0.55 3.50
C MET A 224 -1.71 -0.08 2.05
N GLU A 225 -0.74 -0.44 1.23
CA GLU A 225 -0.78 -0.24 -0.21
C GLU A 225 -1.12 -1.54 -0.92
N GLN A 226 -1.63 -1.45 -2.14
CA GLN A 226 -1.89 -2.61 -2.98
C GLN A 226 -0.97 -2.60 -4.19
N ILE A 227 -0.37 -3.73 -4.46
CA ILE A 227 0.43 -3.97 -5.68
C ILE A 227 -0.09 -5.21 -6.39
N THR A 228 0.22 -5.36 -7.67
CA THR A 228 -0.13 -6.57 -8.38
C THR A 228 0.79 -7.72 -7.99
N LEU A 229 0.24 -8.92 -8.00
CA LEU A 229 0.99 -10.13 -7.64
C LEU A 229 2.22 -10.33 -8.52
N ASP A 230 2.14 -10.00 -9.81
CA ASP A 230 3.24 -10.13 -10.76
C ASP A 230 4.44 -9.21 -10.45
N SER A 231 4.20 -8.10 -9.75
CA SER A 231 5.26 -7.17 -9.32
C SER A 231 5.81 -7.44 -7.92
N LEU A 232 5.16 -8.31 -7.15
CA LEU A 232 5.50 -8.50 -5.73
C LEU A 232 6.92 -9.04 -5.52
N ASP A 233 7.27 -10.14 -6.18
CA ASP A 233 8.60 -10.76 -6.05
C ASP A 233 9.72 -9.76 -6.41
N ALA A 234 9.52 -9.00 -7.49
CA ALA A 234 10.47 -8.00 -7.93
C ALA A 234 10.61 -6.85 -6.93
N TYR A 235 9.49 -6.36 -6.38
CA TYR A 235 9.51 -5.30 -5.38
C TYR A 235 10.18 -5.77 -4.07
N MET A 236 9.91 -6.98 -3.62
CA MET A 236 10.53 -7.51 -2.40
C MET A 236 12.04 -7.67 -2.59
N LYS A 237 12.50 -8.16 -3.74
CA LYS A 237 13.93 -8.24 -4.06
C LYS A 237 14.58 -6.86 -4.14
N LEU A 238 13.90 -5.88 -4.74
CA LEU A 238 14.36 -4.49 -4.78
C LEU A 238 14.51 -3.92 -3.36
N LYS A 239 13.52 -4.14 -2.51
CA LYS A 239 13.52 -3.67 -1.12
C LYS A 239 14.62 -4.32 -0.31
N ASP A 240 14.79 -5.64 -0.42
CA ASP A 240 15.84 -6.37 0.29
C ASP A 240 17.24 -5.90 -0.13
N ALA A 241 17.47 -5.70 -1.44
CA ALA A 241 18.74 -5.16 -1.93
C ALA A 241 18.99 -3.71 -1.44
N ALA A 242 17.93 -2.92 -1.30
CA ALA A 242 18.04 -1.58 -0.73
C ALA A 242 18.42 -1.63 0.77
N GLU A 243 17.83 -2.53 1.54
CA GLU A 243 18.16 -2.75 2.95
C GLU A 243 19.63 -3.19 3.15
N GLU A 244 20.17 -4.05 2.28
CA GLU A 244 21.58 -4.46 2.28
C GLU A 244 22.52 -3.25 2.14
N ASP A 245 22.11 -2.23 1.39
CA ASP A 245 22.84 -0.97 1.21
C ASP A 245 22.44 0.13 2.23
N ASN A 246 21.72 -0.23 3.29
CA ASN A 246 21.18 0.69 4.31
C ASN A 246 20.27 1.78 3.72
N ILE A 247 19.51 1.45 2.70
CA ILE A 247 18.46 2.29 2.12
C ILE A 247 17.09 1.75 2.56
N GLN A 248 16.33 2.57 3.26
CA GLN A 248 14.96 2.22 3.65
C GLN A 248 13.98 2.60 2.54
N LEU A 249 13.73 1.65 1.65
CA LEU A 249 12.79 1.81 0.54
C LEU A 249 11.37 1.49 1.01
N SER A 250 10.42 2.35 0.67
CA SER A 250 9.00 2.11 0.93
C SER A 250 8.10 2.71 -0.16
N ILE A 251 6.87 2.23 -0.23
CA ILE A 251 5.84 2.70 -1.16
C ILE A 251 5.02 3.78 -0.48
N ASN A 252 4.84 4.92 -1.14
CA ASN A 252 3.92 5.98 -0.73
C ASN A 252 2.55 5.83 -1.40
N SER A 253 2.51 5.28 -2.62
CA SER A 253 1.29 5.01 -3.36
C SER A 253 1.57 3.96 -4.43
N ALA A 254 0.63 3.03 -4.64
CA ALA A 254 0.78 1.99 -5.66
C ALA A 254 -0.51 1.83 -6.47
N PHE A 255 -1.17 0.67 -6.45
CA PHE A 255 -2.39 0.47 -7.21
C PHE A 255 -3.49 1.45 -6.80
N ARG A 256 -4.20 1.95 -7.80
CA ARG A 256 -5.28 2.91 -7.59
C ARG A 256 -6.52 2.47 -8.35
N THR A 257 -7.65 2.34 -7.65
CA THR A 257 -8.93 1.98 -8.26
C THR A 257 -9.44 3.07 -9.21
N PHE A 258 -10.32 2.71 -10.13
CA PHE A 258 -10.97 3.67 -11.01
C PHE A 258 -11.72 4.75 -10.22
N GLN A 259 -12.43 4.35 -9.18
CA GLN A 259 -13.19 5.26 -8.34
C GLN A 259 -12.27 6.26 -7.60
N ARG A 260 -11.15 5.78 -7.05
CA ARG A 260 -10.19 6.68 -6.38
C ARG A 260 -9.56 7.66 -7.35
N GLN A 261 -9.26 7.22 -8.57
CA GLN A 261 -8.75 8.11 -9.62
C GLN A 261 -9.79 9.16 -10.01
N ALA A 262 -11.09 8.79 -10.07
CA ALA A 262 -12.16 9.74 -10.33
C ALA A 262 -12.26 10.81 -9.23
N GLN A 263 -12.16 10.41 -7.96
CA GLN A 263 -12.12 11.37 -6.84
C GLN A 263 -10.93 12.33 -6.92
N LEU A 264 -9.73 11.81 -7.22
CA LEU A 264 -8.54 12.66 -7.37
C LEU A 264 -8.66 13.62 -8.55
N ARG A 265 -9.27 13.15 -9.64
CA ARG A 265 -9.53 14.00 -10.80
C ARG A 265 -10.53 15.12 -10.49
N ASP A 266 -11.60 14.82 -9.78
CA ASP A 266 -12.56 15.80 -9.31
C ASP A 266 -11.92 16.85 -8.38
N LEU A 267 -11.08 16.41 -7.44
CA LEU A 267 -10.30 17.30 -6.59
C LEU A 267 -9.41 18.24 -7.43
N PHE A 268 -8.74 17.72 -8.45
CA PHE A 268 -7.91 18.53 -9.34
C PHE A 268 -8.71 19.57 -10.12
N GLU A 269 -9.85 19.17 -10.69
CA GLU A 269 -10.65 20.03 -11.56
C GLU A 269 -11.44 21.11 -10.80
N HIS A 270 -11.89 20.80 -9.57
CA HIS A 270 -12.86 21.64 -8.88
C HIS A 270 -12.40 22.16 -7.51
N HIS A 271 -11.33 21.59 -6.92
CA HIS A 271 -11.00 21.80 -5.52
C HIS A 271 -9.52 22.09 -5.23
N HIS A 272 -8.76 22.55 -6.24
CA HIS A 272 -7.32 22.84 -6.11
C HIS A 272 -6.45 21.65 -5.62
N GLY A 273 -6.89 20.43 -5.90
CA GLY A 273 -6.11 19.23 -5.65
C GLY A 273 -4.87 19.13 -6.55
N ASN A 274 -3.99 18.20 -6.25
CA ASN A 274 -2.84 17.90 -7.09
C ASN A 274 -3.29 17.45 -8.48
N LYS A 275 -2.44 17.72 -9.50
CA LYS A 275 -2.69 17.26 -10.87
C LYS A 275 -2.95 15.75 -10.89
N ALA A 276 -4.07 15.34 -11.46
CA ALA A 276 -4.47 13.94 -11.56
C ALA A 276 -4.87 13.60 -12.99
N ALA A 277 -4.50 12.42 -13.45
CA ALA A 277 -4.94 11.89 -14.74
C ALA A 277 -6.46 11.64 -14.75
N ARG A 278 -7.05 11.53 -15.94
CA ARG A 278 -8.44 11.08 -16.06
C ARG A 278 -8.57 9.63 -15.59
N PRO A 279 -9.74 9.23 -15.02
CA PRO A 279 -9.99 7.83 -14.70
C PRO A 279 -9.73 6.91 -15.90
N GLY A 280 -9.07 5.78 -15.66
CA GLY A 280 -8.61 4.86 -16.69
C GLY A 280 -7.27 5.21 -17.34
N HIS A 281 -6.71 6.40 -17.08
CA HIS A 281 -5.48 6.89 -17.72
C HIS A 281 -4.30 7.08 -16.76
N SER A 282 -4.44 6.77 -15.48
CA SER A 282 -3.35 6.81 -14.53
C SER A 282 -2.53 5.52 -14.60
N ASP A 283 -1.20 5.64 -14.53
CA ASP A 283 -0.32 4.48 -14.53
C ASP A 283 -0.50 3.62 -13.26
N HIS A 284 -0.96 4.20 -12.16
CA HIS A 284 -1.34 3.45 -10.96
C HIS A 284 -2.53 2.50 -11.19
N GLN A 285 -3.36 2.74 -12.19
CA GLN A 285 -4.54 1.93 -12.46
C GLN A 285 -4.23 0.63 -13.22
N HIS A 286 -3.03 0.46 -13.78
CA HIS A 286 -2.64 -0.83 -14.34
C HIS A 286 -1.86 -1.71 -13.32
N GLY A 287 -1.61 -1.18 -12.10
CA GLY A 287 -1.09 -1.92 -10.98
C GLY A 287 0.43 -2.17 -10.99
N GLN A 288 1.17 -1.51 -11.87
CA GLN A 288 2.62 -1.66 -12.00
C GLN A 288 3.38 -0.36 -11.71
N ALA A 289 2.67 0.71 -11.32
CA ALA A 289 3.27 1.97 -10.92
C ALA A 289 3.38 2.07 -9.39
N PHE A 290 4.51 2.61 -8.95
CA PHE A 290 4.91 2.73 -7.56
C PHE A 290 5.45 4.13 -7.31
N ASP A 291 4.82 4.87 -6.42
CA ASP A 291 5.40 6.08 -5.88
C ASP A 291 6.24 5.69 -4.67
N LEU A 292 7.55 5.75 -4.85
CA LEU A 292 8.52 5.40 -3.82
C LEU A 292 8.90 6.63 -2.99
N ASN A 293 9.43 6.42 -1.80
CA ASN A 293 9.73 7.45 -0.81
C ASN A 293 10.97 8.30 -1.13
N THR A 294 11.13 8.73 -2.38
CA THR A 294 12.13 9.72 -2.78
C THR A 294 11.65 11.15 -2.52
N LYS A 295 12.56 12.11 -2.52
CA LYS A 295 12.21 13.53 -2.45
C LYS A 295 11.51 13.99 -3.74
N HIS A 296 10.80 15.12 -3.65
CA HIS A 296 10.20 15.78 -4.83
C HIS A 296 11.24 16.46 -5.72
N ASP A 297 12.30 17.01 -5.12
CA ASP A 297 13.43 17.58 -5.85
C ASP A 297 14.68 16.72 -5.59
N VAL A 298 15.25 16.22 -6.66
CA VAL A 298 16.44 15.36 -6.65
C VAL A 298 17.59 15.97 -7.47
N SER A 299 17.43 17.23 -7.91
CA SER A 299 18.37 17.90 -8.80
C SER A 299 19.76 18.12 -8.17
N ASP A 300 19.83 18.21 -6.85
CA ASP A 300 21.06 18.37 -6.08
C ASP A 300 21.84 17.08 -5.81
N GLY A 301 21.28 15.93 -6.22
CA GLY A 301 21.87 14.61 -5.98
C GLY A 301 21.91 14.18 -4.51
N SER A 302 21.21 14.89 -3.61
CA SER A 302 21.25 14.61 -2.18
C SER A 302 20.29 13.49 -1.74
N ASP A 303 19.40 13.04 -2.61
CA ASP A 303 18.46 11.95 -2.31
C ASP A 303 19.14 10.59 -2.49
N ARG A 304 19.52 9.99 -1.37
CA ARG A 304 20.19 8.68 -1.35
C ARG A 304 19.31 7.56 -1.93
N ILE A 305 17.98 7.62 -1.73
CA ILE A 305 17.03 6.61 -2.23
C ILE A 305 16.96 6.72 -3.75
N TYR A 306 16.78 7.93 -4.27
CA TYR A 306 16.74 8.15 -5.72
C TYR A 306 18.04 7.76 -6.41
N GLU A 307 19.18 8.16 -5.86
CA GLU A 307 20.49 7.82 -6.42
C GLU A 307 20.78 6.32 -6.38
N TRP A 308 20.26 5.62 -5.38
CA TRP A 308 20.33 4.17 -5.31
C TRP A 308 19.43 3.51 -6.37
N LEU A 309 18.17 3.97 -6.48
CA LEU A 309 17.21 3.47 -7.46
C LEU A 309 17.68 3.66 -8.91
N ARG A 310 18.33 4.78 -9.22
CA ARG A 310 18.94 5.01 -10.55
C ARG A 310 19.93 3.92 -10.95
N ARG A 311 20.69 3.41 -10.00
CA ARG A 311 21.73 2.40 -10.24
C ARG A 311 21.17 0.98 -10.19
N ASN A 312 20.23 0.71 -9.35
CA ASN A 312 19.79 -0.63 -9.01
C ASN A 312 18.38 -0.97 -9.52
N GLY A 313 17.47 0.01 -9.63
CA GLY A 313 16.09 -0.21 -10.05
C GLY A 313 15.94 -1.03 -11.34
N PRO A 314 16.65 -0.71 -12.44
CA PRO A 314 16.55 -1.47 -13.68
C PRO A 314 16.93 -2.94 -13.55
N ASN A 315 17.88 -3.29 -12.68
CA ASN A 315 18.28 -4.67 -12.42
C ASN A 315 17.18 -5.49 -11.73
N HIS A 316 16.21 -4.81 -11.11
CA HIS A 316 15.04 -5.40 -10.47
C HIS A 316 13.76 -5.22 -11.28
N GLY A 317 13.86 -4.70 -12.50
CA GLY A 317 12.70 -4.50 -13.37
C GLY A 317 11.97 -3.16 -13.20
N PHE A 318 12.51 -2.22 -12.42
CA PHE A 318 11.90 -0.91 -12.17
C PHE A 318 12.59 0.20 -12.93
N ILE A 319 11.81 1.02 -13.62
CA ILE A 319 12.30 2.16 -14.40
C ILE A 319 11.45 3.40 -14.18
N ARG A 320 12.01 4.57 -14.40
CA ARG A 320 11.27 5.83 -14.44
C ARG A 320 10.56 6.02 -15.76
N THR A 321 9.29 6.40 -15.69
CA THR A 321 8.42 6.56 -16.87
C THR A 321 7.76 7.91 -16.98
N VAL A 322 7.73 8.70 -15.88
CA VAL A 322 7.10 10.01 -15.81
C VAL A 322 8.14 11.10 -15.54
N SER A 323 8.08 12.17 -16.33
CA SER A 323 8.95 13.35 -16.16
C SER A 323 8.57 14.15 -14.91
N LYS A 324 9.57 14.68 -14.22
CA LYS A 324 9.41 15.53 -13.02
C LYS A 324 8.75 14.84 -11.81
N GLU A 325 8.66 13.53 -11.85
CA GLU A 325 8.15 12.72 -10.74
C GLU A 325 9.23 11.71 -10.31
N PRO A 326 10.28 12.11 -9.59
CA PRO A 326 11.38 11.23 -9.21
C PRO A 326 10.93 10.06 -8.33
N TRP A 327 9.80 10.18 -7.67
CA TRP A 327 9.19 9.12 -6.87
C TRP A 327 8.47 8.07 -7.72
N HIS A 328 8.08 8.37 -8.98
CA HIS A 328 7.27 7.50 -9.83
C HIS A 328 8.12 6.51 -10.60
N TRP A 329 8.00 5.24 -10.25
CA TRP A 329 8.70 4.10 -10.87
C TRP A 329 7.69 3.06 -11.32
N GLU A 330 7.95 2.42 -12.44
CA GLU A 330 7.09 1.35 -12.92
C GLU A 330 7.84 0.03 -13.04
N TYR A 331 7.16 -1.05 -12.69
CA TYR A 331 7.64 -2.41 -12.94
C TYR A 331 7.43 -2.77 -14.41
N ARG A 332 8.50 -2.72 -15.17
CA ARG A 332 8.55 -3.02 -16.61
C ARG A 332 9.79 -3.85 -16.92
N PRO A 333 9.76 -5.17 -16.63
CA PRO A 333 10.98 -5.99 -16.64
C PRO A 333 11.66 -6.08 -18.03
N ALA A 334 10.90 -6.06 -19.11
CA ALA A 334 11.48 -6.12 -20.46
C ALA A 334 12.28 -4.84 -20.78
N GLU A 335 11.65 -3.68 -20.64
CA GLU A 335 12.28 -2.38 -20.89
C GLU A 335 13.41 -2.10 -19.88
N ALA A 336 13.23 -2.53 -18.64
CA ALA A 336 14.26 -2.39 -17.60
C ALA A 336 15.54 -3.15 -17.97
N LYS A 337 15.41 -4.36 -18.49
CA LYS A 337 16.56 -5.16 -18.95
C LYS A 337 17.34 -4.46 -20.10
N GLU A 338 16.63 -3.86 -21.04
CA GLU A 338 17.24 -3.12 -22.14
C GLU A 338 17.95 -1.84 -21.63
N LEU A 339 17.30 -1.12 -20.73
CA LEU A 339 17.86 0.09 -20.14
C LEU A 339 19.08 -0.21 -19.27
N ALA A 340 19.03 -1.24 -18.44
CA ALA A 340 20.14 -1.68 -17.60
C ALA A 340 21.38 -2.01 -18.45
N ALA A 341 21.21 -2.71 -19.55
CA ALA A 341 22.31 -3.05 -20.47
C ALA A 341 23.02 -1.82 -21.08
N SER A 342 22.32 -0.69 -21.15
CA SER A 342 22.84 0.59 -21.63
C SER A 342 23.21 1.58 -20.51
N GLY A 343 23.18 1.16 -19.25
CA GLY A 343 23.43 2.01 -18.08
C GLY A 343 22.37 3.07 -17.85
N LYS A 344 21.16 2.88 -18.37
CA LYS A 344 20.03 3.79 -18.24
C LYS A 344 18.99 3.27 -17.26
N PHE A 345 18.17 4.16 -16.73
CA PHE A 345 17.14 3.84 -15.73
C PHE A 345 15.78 4.46 -16.03
N LYS A 346 15.69 5.25 -17.09
CA LYS A 346 14.48 5.97 -17.49
C LYS A 346 14.24 5.89 -18.98
N LEU A 347 13.00 6.00 -19.39
CA LEU A 347 12.62 6.06 -20.81
C LEU A 347 13.23 7.31 -21.49
N PRO A 348 13.47 7.27 -22.80
CA PRO A 348 14.19 8.36 -23.52
C PRO A 348 13.52 9.74 -23.38
N ASN A 349 12.21 9.78 -23.23
CA ASN A 349 11.43 11.03 -23.15
C ASN A 349 11.18 11.52 -21.72
N VAL A 350 11.78 10.87 -20.73
CA VAL A 350 11.59 11.22 -19.31
C VAL A 350 12.70 12.18 -18.87
N ASN A 351 12.32 13.38 -18.45
CA ASN A 351 13.22 14.40 -17.90
C ASN A 351 13.17 14.36 -16.36
N ASP A 352 14.29 14.72 -15.73
CA ASP A 352 14.40 14.88 -14.28
C ASP A 352 13.68 16.13 -13.82
#